data_085fbb052ac1f38fdd04aa8795bf3a6e
#
_entry.id   085fbb052ac1f38fdd04aa8795bf3a6e
#
_cell.length_a   1.000
_cell.length_b   1.000
_cell.length_c   1.000
_cell.angle_alpha   90.00
_cell.angle_beta   90.00
_cell.angle_gamma   90.00
#
_symmetry.space_group_name_H-M   'P 1'
#
loop_
_entity.id
_entity.type
_entity.pdbx_description
1 polymer ?
#
loop_
_entity_poly.entity_id
_entity_poly.type
_entity_poly.pdbx_seq_one_letter_code
_entity_poly.pdbx_strand_id
1 'polypeptide(L)'
;SASSAASDVYKRQDVQWATEGCLGMSTRRVWHEETDLSGFDAIVLPGGFSYGDYLRCGAIARFAPALQSLIDFAAKGGRVLGICNGFQVLTELGLLPGALTRNRDLHFICEDAPLKVVSQRTAWMQGYNDGALTLPIAHGEGRYQCSDDTLKQLQDDDAIALSYGNNPNGSVSDIAGITNASGSVLGLMPHPERACDPATGGTDGRRMLEALLG
;
A
#
# COMPACT_ATOMS: atom_id res chain seq x y z
N SER A 1 -15.46 7.14 -18.56
CA SER A 1 -14.61 6.91 -19.69
C SER A 1 -13.86 5.59 -19.56
N ALA A 2 -13.71 4.85 -20.69
CA ALA A 2 -13.23 3.47 -20.71
C ALA A 2 -11.78 3.27 -20.23
N SER A 3 -10.95 4.30 -20.23
CA SER A 3 -9.53 4.20 -19.90
C SER A 3 -9.26 4.06 -18.38
N SER A 4 -10.06 4.70 -17.52
CA SER A 4 -9.89 4.56 -16.07
C SER A 4 -10.35 3.20 -15.56
N ALA A 5 -11.44 2.65 -16.11
CA ALA A 5 -11.92 1.32 -15.76
C ALA A 5 -10.92 0.21 -16.15
N ALA A 6 -10.22 0.36 -17.29
CA ALA A 6 -9.22 -0.62 -17.70
C ALA A 6 -8.00 -0.65 -16.77
N SER A 7 -7.51 0.51 -16.33
CA SER A 7 -6.38 0.62 -15.40
C SER A 7 -6.66 -0.04 -14.04
N ASP A 8 -7.87 0.13 -13.50
CA ASP A 8 -8.29 -0.52 -12.25
C ASP A 8 -8.35 -2.04 -12.36
N VAL A 9 -8.77 -2.56 -13.52
CA VAL A 9 -8.84 -4.00 -13.76
C VAL A 9 -7.44 -4.63 -13.75
N TYR A 10 -6.45 -4.03 -14.41
CA TYR A 10 -5.09 -4.59 -14.47
C TYR A 10 -4.41 -4.63 -13.09
N LYS A 11 -4.48 -3.57 -12.30
CA LYS A 11 -3.83 -3.54 -10.98
C LYS A 11 -4.43 -4.53 -9.97
N ARG A 12 -5.73 -4.80 -10.05
CA ARG A 12 -6.38 -5.87 -9.27
C ARG A 12 -5.92 -7.26 -9.72
N GLN A 13 -5.67 -7.44 -11.02
CA GLN A 13 -5.15 -8.70 -11.56
C GLN A 13 -3.72 -8.95 -11.12
N ASP A 14 -2.87 -7.91 -11.02
CA ASP A 14 -1.49 -8.03 -10.54
C ASP A 14 -1.48 -8.58 -9.10
N VAL A 15 -2.31 -8.04 -8.19
CA VAL A 15 -2.43 -8.57 -6.81
C VAL A 15 -2.92 -10.01 -6.81
N GLN A 16 -3.98 -10.32 -7.58
CA GLN A 16 -4.50 -11.69 -7.65
C GLN A 16 -3.46 -12.67 -8.20
N TRP A 17 -2.74 -12.28 -9.26
CA TRP A 17 -1.65 -13.09 -9.78
C TRP A 17 -0.55 -13.31 -8.74
N ALA A 18 -0.15 -12.27 -8.02
CA ALA A 18 0.87 -12.36 -7.00
C ALA A 18 0.45 -13.31 -5.86
N THR A 19 -0.78 -13.18 -5.38
CA THR A 19 -1.28 -13.99 -4.26
C THR A 19 -1.63 -15.44 -4.68
N GLU A 20 -2.39 -15.62 -5.75
CA GLU A 20 -2.79 -16.96 -6.21
C GLU A 20 -1.70 -17.66 -7.03
N GLY A 21 -1.17 -16.96 -8.05
CA GLY A 21 -0.24 -17.56 -9.01
C GLY A 21 1.16 -17.77 -8.43
N CYS A 22 1.69 -16.77 -7.70
CA CYS A 22 3.06 -16.84 -7.20
C CYS A 22 3.15 -17.45 -5.79
N LEU A 23 2.14 -17.22 -4.94
CA LEU A 23 2.17 -17.61 -3.53
C LEU A 23 1.18 -18.74 -3.17
N GLY A 24 0.30 -19.14 -4.09
CA GLY A 24 -0.67 -20.21 -3.87
C GLY A 24 -1.74 -19.91 -2.81
N MET A 25 -1.97 -18.63 -2.52
CA MET A 25 -2.98 -18.19 -1.56
C MET A 25 -4.39 -18.29 -2.18
N SER A 26 -5.39 -18.62 -1.37
CA SER A 26 -6.79 -18.49 -1.79
C SER A 26 -7.21 -17.03 -1.72
N THR A 27 -7.60 -16.45 -2.84
CA THR A 27 -7.94 -15.02 -2.91
C THR A 27 -9.38 -14.85 -3.42
N ARG A 28 -10.15 -14.00 -2.75
CA ARG A 28 -11.51 -13.62 -3.15
C ARG A 28 -11.61 -12.10 -3.34
N ARG A 29 -12.23 -11.68 -4.41
CA ARG A 29 -12.55 -10.26 -4.61
C ARG A 29 -13.78 -9.88 -3.79
N VAL A 30 -13.67 -8.78 -3.06
CA VAL A 30 -14.77 -8.19 -2.30
C VAL A 30 -15.36 -7.03 -3.09
N TRP A 31 -16.66 -7.03 -3.24
CA TRP A 31 -17.38 -5.93 -3.89
C TRP A 31 -17.56 -4.77 -2.90
N HIS A 32 -17.56 -3.55 -3.41
CA HIS A 32 -17.56 -2.35 -2.57
C HIS A 32 -18.81 -2.19 -1.67
N GLU A 33 -19.91 -2.88 -1.98
CA GLU A 33 -21.13 -2.91 -1.15
C GLU A 33 -21.13 -4.04 -0.12
N GLU A 34 -20.19 -4.98 -0.19
CA GLU A 34 -20.10 -6.11 0.73
C GLU A 34 -19.60 -5.66 2.10
N THR A 35 -20.32 -6.03 3.16
CA THR A 35 -19.99 -5.62 4.53
C THR A 35 -19.46 -6.76 5.41
N ASP A 36 -19.58 -8.01 4.97
CA ASP A 36 -19.06 -9.16 5.72
C ASP A 36 -17.64 -9.48 5.29
N LEU A 37 -16.68 -9.07 6.11
CA LEU A 37 -15.27 -9.38 5.99
C LEU A 37 -14.81 -10.48 6.95
N SER A 38 -15.74 -11.15 7.65
CA SER A 38 -15.45 -12.30 8.49
C SER A 38 -14.98 -13.48 7.61
N GLY A 39 -13.95 -14.19 8.05
CA GLY A 39 -13.39 -15.31 7.30
C GLY A 39 -12.26 -14.95 6.34
N PHE A 40 -11.80 -13.69 6.32
CA PHE A 40 -10.53 -13.32 5.72
C PHE A 40 -9.43 -13.26 6.78
N ASP A 41 -8.26 -13.78 6.44
CA ASP A 41 -7.05 -13.66 7.27
C ASP A 41 -6.37 -12.31 7.04
N ALA A 42 -6.44 -11.79 5.81
CA ALA A 42 -5.89 -10.51 5.43
C ALA A 42 -6.70 -9.84 4.31
N ILE A 43 -6.59 -8.53 4.19
CA ILE A 43 -7.23 -7.73 3.13
C ILE A 43 -6.19 -6.89 2.42
N VAL A 44 -6.24 -6.90 1.07
CA VAL A 44 -5.39 -6.06 0.24
C VAL A 44 -6.24 -5.02 -0.48
N LEU A 45 -5.90 -3.75 -0.30
CA LEU A 45 -6.39 -2.64 -1.12
C LEU A 45 -5.38 -2.41 -2.24
N PRO A 46 -5.70 -2.79 -3.49
CA PRO A 46 -4.78 -2.69 -4.60
C PRO A 46 -4.57 -1.26 -5.07
N GLY A 47 -3.56 -1.05 -5.90
CA GLY A 47 -3.43 0.16 -6.68
C GLY A 47 -4.59 0.35 -7.65
N GLY A 48 -4.73 1.56 -8.17
CA GLY A 48 -5.79 1.92 -9.12
C GLY A 48 -6.05 3.41 -9.13
N PHE A 49 -7.17 3.80 -9.75
CA PHE A 49 -7.72 5.14 -9.70
C PHE A 49 -9.14 5.05 -9.14
N SER A 50 -9.35 5.50 -7.92
CA SER A 50 -10.67 5.47 -7.30
C SER A 50 -11.53 6.61 -7.86
N TYR A 51 -12.62 6.25 -8.55
CA TYR A 51 -13.60 7.22 -9.05
C TYR A 51 -13.03 8.32 -9.98
N GLY A 52 -11.98 8.00 -10.74
CA GLY A 52 -11.42 8.89 -11.77
C GLY A 52 -10.57 10.04 -11.22
N ASP A 53 -10.23 10.02 -9.93
CA ASP A 53 -9.34 10.99 -9.25
C ASP A 53 -9.71 12.47 -9.47
N TYR A 54 -11.01 12.79 -9.65
CA TYR A 54 -11.50 14.17 -9.77
C TYR A 54 -11.36 14.98 -8.47
N LEU A 55 -11.19 14.29 -7.35
CA LEU A 55 -10.86 14.83 -6.04
C LEU A 55 -9.53 14.20 -5.59
N ARG A 56 -9.15 14.42 -4.33
CA ARG A 56 -8.00 13.72 -3.74
C ARG A 56 -8.22 12.21 -3.83
N CYS A 57 -7.20 11.48 -4.31
CA CYS A 57 -7.27 10.02 -4.49
C CYS A 57 -7.72 9.31 -3.21
N GLY A 58 -8.66 8.40 -3.33
CA GLY A 58 -9.23 7.68 -2.19
C GLY A 58 -10.34 8.41 -1.42
N ALA A 59 -10.52 9.72 -1.58
CA ALA A 59 -11.48 10.50 -0.79
C ALA A 59 -12.94 10.06 -0.96
N ILE A 60 -13.34 9.64 -2.15
CA ILE A 60 -14.70 9.14 -2.41
C ILE A 60 -14.82 7.68 -1.98
N ALA A 61 -13.75 6.89 -2.15
CA ALA A 61 -13.76 5.47 -1.84
C ALA A 61 -14.11 5.19 -0.37
N ARG A 62 -13.74 6.10 0.57
CA ARG A 62 -14.01 5.96 2.01
C ARG A 62 -15.50 5.77 2.36
N PHE A 63 -16.43 6.15 1.46
CA PHE A 63 -17.87 6.00 1.70
C PHE A 63 -18.40 4.62 1.31
N ALA A 64 -17.59 3.76 0.69
CA ALA A 64 -18.02 2.41 0.33
C ALA A 64 -18.27 1.55 1.58
N PRO A 65 -19.39 0.81 1.67
CA PRO A 65 -19.71 -0.03 2.83
C PRO A 65 -18.60 -1.02 3.20
N ALA A 66 -17.95 -1.64 2.23
CA ALA A 66 -16.82 -2.54 2.45
C ALA A 66 -15.66 -1.87 3.20
N LEU A 67 -15.41 -0.57 2.94
CA LEU A 67 -14.32 0.16 3.62
C LEU A 67 -14.69 0.59 5.03
N GLN A 68 -15.98 0.75 5.34
CA GLN A 68 -16.42 0.92 6.73
C GLN A 68 -16.18 -0.37 7.52
N SER A 69 -16.48 -1.53 6.94
CA SER A 69 -16.21 -2.83 7.55
C SER A 69 -14.72 -3.13 7.69
N LEU A 70 -13.88 -2.57 6.81
CA LEU A 70 -12.43 -2.67 6.89
C LEU A 70 -11.87 -2.00 8.16
N ILE A 71 -12.47 -0.88 8.60
CA ILE A 71 -12.08 -0.21 9.85
C ILE A 71 -12.26 -1.17 11.04
N ASP A 72 -13.41 -1.85 11.11
CA ASP A 72 -13.68 -2.83 12.16
C ASP A 72 -12.76 -4.04 12.08
N PHE A 73 -12.45 -4.51 10.86
CA PHE A 73 -11.51 -5.60 10.62
C PHE A 73 -10.10 -5.24 11.13
N ALA A 74 -9.60 -4.06 10.76
CA ALA A 74 -8.30 -3.57 11.21
C ALA A 74 -8.24 -3.35 12.73
N ALA A 75 -9.33 -2.81 13.33
CA ALA A 75 -9.43 -2.60 14.77
C ALA A 75 -9.37 -3.91 15.58
N LYS A 76 -9.80 -5.02 14.99
CA LYS A 76 -9.69 -6.37 15.57
C LYS A 76 -8.31 -7.01 15.34
N GLY A 77 -7.36 -6.28 14.78
CA GLY A 77 -6.00 -6.77 14.49
C GLY A 77 -5.87 -7.50 13.16
N GLY A 78 -6.88 -7.45 12.31
CA GLY A 78 -6.82 -8.01 10.95
C GLY A 78 -5.72 -7.34 10.12
N ARG A 79 -5.04 -8.13 9.29
CA ARG A 79 -3.96 -7.63 8.45
C ARG A 79 -4.50 -6.90 7.23
N VAL A 80 -4.00 -5.69 7.01
CA VAL A 80 -4.40 -4.86 5.87
C VAL A 80 -3.17 -4.33 5.15
N LEU A 81 -3.11 -4.57 3.84
CA LEU A 81 -2.09 -4.04 2.96
C LEU A 81 -2.71 -3.05 1.97
N GLY A 82 -2.29 -1.80 2.00
CA GLY A 82 -2.68 -0.78 1.03
C GLY A 82 -1.54 -0.46 0.07
N ILE A 83 -1.73 -0.74 -1.22
CA ILE A 83 -0.73 -0.54 -2.26
C ILE A 83 -1.12 0.69 -3.10
N CYS A 84 -0.24 1.68 -3.24
CA CYS A 84 -0.43 2.85 -4.08
C CYS A 84 -1.77 3.55 -3.76
N ASN A 85 -2.81 3.45 -4.60
CA ASN A 85 -4.14 3.98 -4.29
C ASN A 85 -4.73 3.39 -3.00
N GLY A 86 -4.44 2.12 -2.69
CA GLY A 86 -4.83 1.52 -1.42
C GLY A 86 -4.23 2.24 -0.20
N PHE A 87 -2.98 2.70 -0.28
CA PHE A 87 -2.38 3.52 0.78
C PHE A 87 -3.08 4.87 0.91
N GLN A 88 -3.42 5.52 -0.21
CA GLN A 88 -4.21 6.76 -0.21
C GLN A 88 -5.56 6.55 0.49
N VAL A 89 -6.25 5.44 0.22
CA VAL A 89 -7.51 5.07 0.89
C VAL A 89 -7.30 4.87 2.38
N LEU A 90 -6.24 4.18 2.82
CA LEU A 90 -5.95 3.97 4.25
C LEU A 90 -5.72 5.28 5.01
N THR A 91 -5.08 6.28 4.39
CA THR A 91 -4.94 7.61 5.02
C THR A 91 -6.28 8.36 5.05
N GLU A 92 -7.12 8.26 4.03
CA GLU A 92 -8.46 8.86 4.02
C GLU A 92 -9.43 8.23 5.02
N LEU A 93 -9.26 6.94 5.34
CA LEU A 93 -10.00 6.23 6.39
C LEU A 93 -9.50 6.53 7.81
N GLY A 94 -8.34 7.17 7.93
CA GLY A 94 -7.69 7.39 9.23
C GLY A 94 -7.07 6.14 9.84
N LEU A 95 -6.92 5.05 9.08
CA LEU A 95 -6.22 3.83 9.51
C LEU A 95 -4.69 4.02 9.52
N LEU A 96 -4.20 4.96 8.73
CA LEU A 96 -2.83 5.44 8.74
C LEU A 96 -2.81 6.97 8.83
N PRO A 97 -1.86 7.59 9.54
CA PRO A 97 -1.76 9.03 9.64
C PRO A 97 -1.22 9.68 8.37
N GLY A 98 -1.38 11.00 8.23
CA GLY A 98 -0.89 11.79 7.11
C GLY A 98 -1.80 11.77 5.89
N ALA A 99 -1.25 12.13 4.74
CA ALA A 99 -1.97 12.19 3.46
C ALA A 99 -1.02 12.00 2.28
N LEU A 100 -1.54 11.50 1.15
CA LEU A 100 -0.84 11.43 -0.13
C LEU A 100 -1.29 12.62 -0.98
N THR A 101 -0.32 13.30 -1.60
CA THR A 101 -0.52 14.47 -2.44
C THR A 101 0.19 14.30 -3.77
N ARG A 102 0.00 15.26 -4.69
CA ARG A 102 0.70 15.27 -5.98
C ARG A 102 2.20 15.24 -5.79
N ASN A 103 2.86 14.49 -6.66
CA ASN A 103 4.32 14.46 -6.72
C ASN A 103 4.89 15.87 -6.81
N ARG A 104 6.06 16.11 -6.20
CA ARG A 104 6.69 17.44 -6.13
C ARG A 104 6.75 18.17 -7.49
N ASP A 105 7.09 17.42 -8.53
CA ASP A 105 7.31 17.97 -9.85
C ASP A 105 6.07 17.87 -10.77
N LEU A 106 4.91 17.49 -10.21
CA LEU A 106 3.60 17.35 -10.86
C LEU A 106 3.58 16.36 -12.05
N HIS A 107 4.58 15.50 -12.15
CA HIS A 107 4.67 14.47 -13.19
C HIS A 107 4.29 13.11 -12.66
N PHE A 108 3.72 12.26 -13.53
CA PHE A 108 3.54 10.84 -13.26
C PHE A 108 4.92 10.16 -13.32
N ILE A 109 5.25 9.38 -12.29
CA ILE A 109 6.50 8.65 -12.18
C ILE A 109 6.19 7.17 -12.37
N CYS A 110 6.96 6.48 -13.24
CA CYS A 110 6.86 5.06 -13.47
C CYS A 110 8.27 4.52 -13.67
N GLU A 111 8.84 3.94 -12.60
CA GLU A 111 10.22 3.45 -12.55
C GLU A 111 10.40 2.42 -11.44
N ASP A 112 11.53 1.71 -11.46
CA ASP A 112 11.95 0.89 -10.34
C ASP A 112 12.65 1.77 -9.30
N ALA A 113 12.09 1.83 -8.10
CA ALA A 113 12.58 2.66 -7.01
C ALA A 113 13.43 1.84 -6.04
N PRO A 114 14.70 2.26 -5.79
CA PRO A 114 15.48 1.70 -4.70
C PRO A 114 14.90 2.15 -3.36
N LEU A 115 14.68 1.20 -2.47
CA LEU A 115 14.08 1.39 -1.16
C LEU A 115 15.01 0.88 -0.05
N LYS A 116 14.81 1.43 1.15
CA LYS A 116 15.45 0.97 2.38
C LYS A 116 14.38 0.53 3.36
N VAL A 117 14.57 -0.61 4.01
CA VAL A 117 13.80 -1.02 5.17
C VAL A 117 14.27 -0.20 6.35
N VAL A 118 13.37 0.61 6.92
CA VAL A 118 13.66 1.47 8.06
C VAL A 118 13.39 0.73 9.36
N SER A 119 12.24 0.05 9.43
CA SER A 119 11.83 -0.74 10.59
C SER A 119 11.58 -2.20 10.21
N GLN A 120 12.08 -3.13 11.03
CA GLN A 120 11.77 -4.57 10.95
C GLN A 120 10.80 -5.01 12.05
N ARG A 121 10.16 -4.08 12.73
CA ARG A 121 9.26 -4.32 13.87
C ARG A 121 8.08 -5.22 13.52
N THR A 122 7.60 -5.12 12.28
CA THR A 122 6.38 -5.80 11.83
C THR A 122 6.69 -7.00 10.93
N ALA A 123 5.77 -7.95 10.87
CA ALA A 123 5.88 -9.12 9.99
C ALA A 123 6.10 -8.73 8.51
N TRP A 124 5.55 -7.57 8.07
CA TRP A 124 5.71 -7.07 6.71
C TRP A 124 7.16 -6.87 6.27
N MET A 125 8.05 -6.51 7.20
CA MET A 125 9.43 -6.15 6.92
C MET A 125 10.44 -7.20 7.40
N GLN A 126 9.99 -8.30 7.97
CA GLN A 126 10.89 -9.36 8.41
C GLN A 126 11.55 -10.07 7.22
N GLY A 127 12.82 -10.43 7.40
CA GLY A 127 13.59 -11.17 6.40
C GLY A 127 14.25 -10.35 5.30
N TYR A 128 14.15 -9.03 5.34
CA TYR A 128 14.94 -8.11 4.51
C TYR A 128 16.26 -7.80 5.20
N ASN A 129 17.15 -8.80 5.31
CA ASN A 129 18.36 -8.72 6.13
C ASN A 129 19.37 -7.69 5.63
N ASP A 130 19.41 -7.44 4.31
CA ASP A 130 20.32 -6.45 3.71
C ASP A 130 19.77 -5.01 3.80
N GLY A 131 18.53 -4.85 4.29
CA GLY A 131 17.87 -3.55 4.46
C GLY A 131 17.59 -2.79 3.16
N ALA A 132 17.82 -3.41 2.01
CA ALA A 132 17.62 -2.80 0.69
C ALA A 132 16.72 -3.69 -0.18
N LEU A 133 15.85 -3.07 -0.98
CA LEU A 133 15.01 -3.73 -1.98
C LEU A 133 14.67 -2.75 -3.11
N THR A 134 14.25 -3.29 -4.25
CA THR A 134 13.80 -2.49 -5.38
C THR A 134 12.38 -2.88 -5.75
N LEU A 135 11.48 -1.90 -5.76
CA LEU A 135 10.08 -2.12 -6.14
C LEU A 135 9.65 -1.11 -7.19
N PRO A 136 8.80 -1.51 -8.16
CA PRO A 136 8.20 -0.58 -9.11
C PRO A 136 7.31 0.45 -8.41
N ILE A 137 7.34 1.70 -8.88
CA ILE A 137 6.38 2.75 -8.55
C ILE A 137 5.68 3.23 -9.82
N ALA A 138 4.40 3.61 -9.71
CA ALA A 138 3.60 4.11 -10.82
C ALA A 138 2.48 5.03 -10.31
N HIS A 139 2.79 6.31 -10.08
CA HIS A 139 1.86 7.26 -9.46
C HIS A 139 2.10 8.72 -9.87
N GLY A 140 1.03 9.52 -9.89
CA GLY A 140 1.07 10.97 -9.98
C GLY A 140 0.86 11.67 -8.63
N GLU A 141 0.26 10.96 -7.67
CA GLU A 141 -0.07 11.42 -6.32
C GLU A 141 0.47 10.44 -5.28
N GLY A 142 1.79 10.35 -5.16
CA GLY A 142 2.48 9.45 -4.23
C GLY A 142 3.29 10.15 -3.15
N ARG A 143 3.22 11.48 -3.09
CA ARG A 143 3.98 12.28 -2.13
C ARG A 143 3.34 12.21 -0.75
N TYR A 144 3.95 11.48 0.18
CA TYR A 144 3.49 11.44 1.56
C TYR A 144 3.80 12.74 2.30
N GLN A 145 2.80 13.27 3.01
CA GLN A 145 2.87 14.50 3.81
C GLN A 145 2.22 14.28 5.17
N CYS A 146 2.85 14.81 6.21
CA CYS A 146 2.29 14.87 7.56
C CYS A 146 2.84 16.08 8.33
N SER A 147 2.28 16.37 9.50
CA SER A 147 2.82 17.37 10.42
C SER A 147 4.12 16.88 11.08
N ASP A 148 4.91 17.80 11.63
CA ASP A 148 6.12 17.47 12.38
C ASP A 148 5.81 16.58 13.59
N ASP A 149 4.70 16.81 14.28
CA ASP A 149 4.24 15.99 15.40
C ASP A 149 3.91 14.56 14.96
N THR A 150 3.24 14.40 13.81
CA THR A 150 2.94 13.09 13.22
C THR A 150 4.22 12.38 12.78
N LEU A 151 5.15 13.11 12.17
CA LEU A 151 6.45 12.54 11.77
C LEU A 151 7.21 12.04 12.99
N LYS A 152 7.26 12.84 14.05
CA LYS A 152 7.89 12.46 15.30
C LYS A 152 7.24 11.22 15.90
N GLN A 153 5.90 11.15 15.93
CA GLN A 153 5.17 9.98 16.40
C GLN A 153 5.51 8.72 15.60
N LEU A 154 5.56 8.81 14.25
CA LEU A 154 5.94 7.69 13.39
C LEU A 154 7.36 7.20 13.67
N GLN A 155 8.29 8.11 13.99
CA GLN A 155 9.67 7.77 14.36
C GLN A 155 9.74 7.14 15.75
N ASP A 156 9.07 7.73 16.75
CA ASP A 156 9.04 7.24 18.13
C ASP A 156 8.40 5.83 18.22
N ASP A 157 7.38 5.57 17.39
CA ASP A 157 6.68 4.27 17.33
C ASP A 157 7.37 3.24 16.42
N ASP A 158 8.51 3.60 15.80
CA ASP A 158 9.18 2.75 14.79
C ASP A 158 8.21 2.28 13.67
N ALA A 159 7.33 3.20 13.25
CA ALA A 159 6.24 2.92 12.31
C ALA A 159 6.57 3.26 10.84
N ILE A 160 7.73 3.84 10.56
CA ILE A 160 8.22 4.03 9.19
C ILE A 160 8.77 2.69 8.71
N ALA A 161 8.04 2.03 7.81
CA ALA A 161 8.43 0.72 7.29
C ALA A 161 9.50 0.81 6.21
N LEU A 162 9.28 1.70 5.24
CA LEU A 162 10.12 1.87 4.05
C LEU A 162 10.42 3.34 3.77
N SER A 163 11.63 3.62 3.31
CA SER A 163 12.01 4.91 2.74
C SER A 163 12.58 4.75 1.33
N TYR A 164 12.44 5.78 0.50
CA TYR A 164 13.09 5.86 -0.80
C TYR A 164 14.60 6.06 -0.65
N GLY A 165 15.39 5.37 -1.47
CA GLY A 165 16.83 5.62 -1.57
C GLY A 165 17.14 6.96 -2.23
N ASN A 166 16.36 7.32 -3.25
CA ASN A 166 16.43 8.61 -3.95
C ASN A 166 15.01 9.16 -3.99
N ASN A 167 14.64 10.07 -3.14
CA ASN A 167 13.27 10.58 -3.01
C ASN A 167 12.67 11.08 -4.35
N PRO A 168 11.92 10.25 -5.11
CA PRO A 168 11.48 10.60 -6.46
C PRO A 168 10.33 11.59 -6.46
N ASN A 169 9.50 11.58 -5.41
CA ASN A 169 8.21 12.29 -5.39
C ASN A 169 8.13 13.44 -4.38
N GLY A 170 9.15 13.64 -3.54
CA GLY A 170 9.18 14.69 -2.53
C GLY A 170 8.45 14.34 -1.23
N SER A 171 8.28 13.05 -0.91
CA SER A 171 7.74 12.59 0.36
C SER A 171 8.55 13.10 1.55
N VAL A 172 7.88 13.48 2.64
CA VAL A 172 8.56 13.91 3.87
C VAL A 172 9.42 12.77 4.41
N SER A 173 10.65 13.07 4.83
CA SER A 173 11.64 12.10 5.34
C SER A 173 11.81 10.87 4.44
N ASP A 174 11.68 11.05 3.13
CA ASP A 174 11.79 9.99 2.12
C ASP A 174 10.80 8.82 2.30
N ILE A 175 9.74 8.99 3.07
CA ILE A 175 8.78 7.93 3.41
C ILE A 175 8.16 7.34 2.15
N ALA A 176 8.31 6.02 1.98
CA ALA A 176 7.70 5.22 0.93
C ALA A 176 6.55 4.34 1.44
N GLY A 177 6.57 4.01 2.74
CA GLY A 177 5.53 3.22 3.39
C GLY A 177 5.58 3.30 4.91
N ILE A 178 4.42 3.22 5.55
CA ILE A 178 4.24 3.29 7.00
C ILE A 178 3.31 2.20 7.50
N THR A 179 3.41 1.88 8.78
CA THR A 179 2.45 1.01 9.48
C THR A 179 1.66 1.79 10.53
N ASN A 180 0.52 1.21 10.95
CA ASN A 180 -0.15 1.68 12.17
C ASN A 180 0.63 1.26 13.45
N ALA A 181 0.21 1.75 14.61
CA ALA A 181 0.86 1.47 15.88
C ALA A 181 0.93 -0.03 16.22
N SER A 182 -0.10 -0.81 15.89
CA SER A 182 -0.11 -2.28 16.08
C SER A 182 0.76 -3.04 15.10
N GLY A 183 1.11 -2.44 13.95
CA GLY A 183 1.84 -3.09 12.85
C GLY A 183 0.98 -4.01 11.98
N SER A 184 -0.34 -4.05 12.18
CA SER A 184 -1.25 -4.89 11.40
C SER A 184 -1.64 -4.27 10.05
N VAL A 185 -1.58 -2.94 9.93
CA VAL A 185 -1.89 -2.20 8.71
C VAL A 185 -0.60 -1.64 8.11
N LEU A 186 -0.33 -1.97 6.85
CA LEU A 186 0.78 -1.41 6.07
C LEU A 186 0.22 -0.65 4.86
N GLY A 187 0.67 0.58 4.66
CA GLY A 187 0.44 1.34 3.44
C GLY A 187 1.76 1.71 2.78
N LEU A 188 1.88 1.52 1.48
CA LEU A 188 3.06 1.88 0.71
C LEU A 188 2.71 2.32 -0.72
N MET A 189 3.51 3.21 -1.29
CA MET A 189 3.35 3.66 -2.67
C MET A 189 3.95 2.68 -3.71
N PRO A 190 5.08 2.02 -3.43
CA PRO A 190 5.62 0.98 -4.31
C PRO A 190 4.69 -0.22 -4.46
N HIS A 191 4.92 -1.01 -5.53
CA HIS A 191 4.09 -2.14 -5.96
C HIS A 191 4.79 -3.48 -5.71
N PRO A 192 4.70 -4.09 -4.51
CA PRO A 192 5.31 -5.39 -4.22
C PRO A 192 4.72 -6.53 -5.07
N GLU A 193 3.45 -6.42 -5.47
CA GLU A 193 2.77 -7.40 -6.32
C GLU A 193 3.37 -7.53 -7.72
N ARG A 194 4.15 -6.52 -8.15
CA ARG A 194 4.86 -6.52 -9.44
C ARG A 194 6.29 -7.00 -9.35
N ALA A 195 6.77 -7.29 -8.14
CA ALA A 195 8.11 -7.79 -7.87
C ALA A 195 8.04 -9.06 -7.01
N CYS A 196 7.22 -10.05 -7.40
CA CYS A 196 7.05 -11.32 -6.71
C CYS A 196 7.39 -12.55 -7.58
N ASP A 197 7.74 -12.33 -8.85
CA ASP A 197 8.12 -13.37 -9.80
C ASP A 197 9.31 -12.86 -10.65
N PRO A 198 10.41 -13.64 -10.77
CA PRO A 198 11.56 -13.25 -11.58
C PRO A 198 11.22 -12.95 -13.05
N ALA A 199 10.17 -13.57 -13.59
CA ALA A 199 9.71 -13.35 -14.96
C ALA A 199 9.03 -12.00 -15.19
N THR A 200 8.51 -11.36 -14.11
CA THR A 200 7.71 -10.14 -14.21
C THR A 200 8.36 -8.90 -13.61
N GLY A 201 9.45 -9.00 -12.87
CA GLY A 201 10.13 -7.81 -12.33
C GLY A 201 10.95 -8.05 -11.07
N GLY A 202 11.24 -9.30 -10.73
CA GLY A 202 12.05 -9.64 -9.57
C GLY A 202 11.23 -10.23 -8.41
N THR A 203 11.87 -10.42 -7.26
CA THR A 203 11.27 -11.12 -6.11
C THR A 203 11.27 -10.32 -4.82
N ASP A 204 11.71 -9.07 -4.85
CA ASP A 204 11.87 -8.24 -3.64
C ASP A 204 10.56 -7.95 -2.92
N GLY A 205 9.42 -7.96 -3.63
CA GLY A 205 8.11 -7.79 -3.04
C GLY A 205 7.49 -9.06 -2.44
N ARG A 206 8.05 -10.24 -2.75
CA ARG A 206 7.46 -11.53 -2.42
C ARG A 206 7.27 -11.72 -0.91
N ARG A 207 8.32 -11.45 -0.11
CA ARG A 207 8.27 -11.61 1.35
C ARG A 207 7.20 -10.74 2.01
N MET A 208 7.02 -9.52 1.51
CA MET A 208 5.99 -8.62 2.01
C MET A 208 4.58 -9.18 1.79
N LEU A 209 4.35 -9.84 0.66
CA LEU A 209 3.08 -10.50 0.37
C LEU A 209 2.92 -11.80 1.17
N GLU A 210 3.98 -12.55 1.42
CA GLU A 210 3.96 -13.74 2.29
C GLU A 210 3.51 -13.39 3.72
N ALA A 211 3.81 -12.17 4.20
CA ALA A 211 3.35 -11.69 5.49
C ALA A 211 1.82 -11.55 5.63
N LEU A 212 1.05 -11.65 4.54
CA LEU A 212 -0.40 -11.71 4.59
C LEU A 212 -0.91 -12.96 5.35
N LEU A 213 -0.16 -14.06 5.32
CA LEU A 213 -0.56 -15.33 5.94
C LEU A 213 -0.17 -15.47 7.43
N GLY A 214 0.71 -14.65 7.96
CA GLY A 214 1.14 -14.68 9.35
C GLY A 214 2.50 -15.25 9.59
#